data_661e9454e9aae01efd3f7976ef4232ea
#
_entry.id   661e9454e9aae01efd3f7976ef4232ea
#
_cell.length_a   1.000
_cell.length_b   1.000
_cell.length_c   1.000
_cell.angle_alpha   90.00
_cell.angle_beta   90.00
_cell.angle_gamma   90.00
#
_symmetry.space_group_name_H-M   'P 1'
#
loop_
_entity.id
_entity.type
_entity.pdbx_description
1 polymer ?
#
loop_
_entity_poly.entity_id
_entity_poly.type
_entity_poly.pdbx_seq_one_letter_code
_entity_poly.pdbx_strand_id
1 'polypeptide(L)'
;LPRTRGELPYGLGLALSAGVFEELLFRLALPALLFGITGDALLAFAVSSVLFGLLHLYQGPTGIAAASALGVGFALLYVVSGSIALPILAHALIDLRSLVVIPVVLGSAWKPRPTPAPVTPPTSPEPPPAPASE
;
A
#
# COMPACT_ATOMS: atom_id res chain seq x y z
N LEU A 1 0.86 -4.61 5.96
CA LEU A 1 1.09 -6.05 5.67
C LEU A 1 0.02 -6.88 6.38
N PRO A 2 -0.58 -7.89 5.72
CA PRO A 2 -1.50 -8.83 6.34
C PRO A 2 -0.87 -9.51 7.56
N ARG A 3 -1.61 -9.56 8.67
CA ARG A 3 -1.16 -10.16 9.94
C ARG A 3 -1.90 -11.45 10.27
N THR A 4 -2.98 -11.73 9.54
CA THR A 4 -3.81 -12.93 9.72
C THR A 4 -4.13 -13.56 8.37
N ARG A 5 -4.41 -14.87 8.35
CA ARG A 5 -4.79 -15.56 7.11
C ARG A 5 -6.05 -14.98 6.47
N GLY A 6 -6.98 -14.46 7.28
CA GLY A 6 -8.20 -13.81 6.79
C GLY A 6 -7.95 -12.49 6.06
N GLU A 7 -6.77 -11.89 6.22
CA GLU A 7 -6.38 -10.63 5.55
C GLU A 7 -5.70 -10.87 4.19
N LEU A 8 -5.32 -12.11 3.85
CA LEU A 8 -4.68 -12.45 2.58
C LEU A 8 -5.49 -12.07 1.34
N PRO A 9 -6.83 -12.30 1.29
CA PRO A 9 -7.63 -11.87 0.14
C PRO A 9 -7.60 -10.37 -0.08
N TYR A 10 -7.55 -9.59 1.01
CA TYR A 10 -7.41 -8.13 0.92
C TYR A 10 -6.02 -7.73 0.39
N GLY A 11 -4.96 -8.44 0.83
CA GLY A 11 -3.61 -8.24 0.30
C GLY A 11 -3.53 -8.55 -1.20
N LEU A 12 -4.19 -9.62 -1.65
CA LEU A 12 -4.30 -9.96 -3.07
C LEU A 12 -5.05 -8.87 -3.85
N GLY A 13 -6.23 -8.47 -3.35
CA GLY A 13 -7.01 -7.41 -3.98
C GLY A 13 -6.25 -6.09 -4.08
N LEU A 14 -5.50 -5.73 -3.02
CA LEU A 14 -4.67 -4.53 -3.02
C LEU A 14 -3.52 -4.62 -4.03
N ALA A 15 -2.80 -5.75 -4.10
CA ALA A 15 -1.72 -5.96 -5.06
C ALA A 15 -2.20 -5.82 -6.51
N LEU A 16 -3.34 -6.42 -6.83
CA LEU A 16 -3.91 -6.35 -8.18
C LEU A 16 -4.42 -4.94 -8.51
N SER A 17 -5.13 -4.30 -7.57
CA SER A 17 -5.65 -2.95 -7.80
C SER A 17 -4.53 -1.91 -7.90
N ALA A 18 -3.51 -1.97 -7.03
CA ALA A 18 -2.36 -1.10 -7.10
C ALA A 18 -1.64 -1.27 -8.46
N GLY A 19 -1.32 -2.51 -8.85
CA GLY A 19 -0.70 -2.78 -10.14
C GLY A 19 -1.46 -2.20 -11.34
N VAL A 20 -2.79 -2.22 -11.31
CA VAL A 20 -3.59 -1.63 -12.40
C VAL A 20 -3.66 -0.11 -12.29
N PHE A 21 -4.17 0.41 -11.17
CA PHE A 21 -4.49 1.84 -11.06
C PHE A 21 -3.24 2.72 -11.01
N GLU A 22 -2.19 2.28 -10.33
CA GLU A 22 -0.95 3.06 -10.24
C GLU A 22 -0.22 3.06 -11.58
N GLU A 23 -0.19 1.96 -12.32
CA GLU A 23 0.44 1.96 -13.64
C GLU A 23 -0.34 2.80 -14.65
N LEU A 24 -1.68 2.74 -14.66
CA LEU A 24 -2.50 3.62 -15.51
C LEU A 24 -2.27 5.10 -15.17
N LEU A 25 -2.14 5.42 -13.89
CA LEU A 25 -1.90 6.80 -13.47
C LEU A 25 -0.48 7.27 -13.82
N PHE A 26 0.55 6.50 -13.43
CA PHE A 26 1.94 6.94 -13.50
C PHE A 26 2.64 6.64 -14.84
N ARG A 27 2.06 5.82 -15.74
CA ARG A 27 2.64 5.52 -17.07
C ARG A 27 1.80 6.03 -18.21
N LEU A 28 0.51 6.32 -18.00
CA LEU A 28 -0.35 6.88 -19.04
C LEU A 28 -0.83 8.30 -18.69
N ALA A 29 -1.66 8.44 -17.67
CA ALA A 29 -2.38 9.69 -17.42
C ALA A 29 -1.44 10.84 -17.04
N LEU A 30 -0.58 10.64 -16.05
CA LEU A 30 0.31 11.69 -15.56
C LEU A 30 1.42 12.05 -16.55
N PRO A 31 2.14 11.11 -17.19
CA PRO A 31 3.09 11.44 -18.25
C PRO A 31 2.43 12.14 -19.44
N ALA A 32 1.23 11.74 -19.87
CA ALA A 32 0.53 12.41 -20.96
C ALA A 32 0.20 13.86 -20.62
N LEU A 33 -0.29 14.10 -19.41
CA LEU A 33 -0.56 15.45 -18.91
C LEU A 33 0.72 16.32 -18.85
N LEU A 34 1.79 15.77 -18.25
CA LEU A 34 3.07 16.47 -18.14
C LEU A 34 3.70 16.74 -19.50
N PHE A 35 3.61 15.80 -20.42
CA PHE A 35 4.09 15.99 -21.80
C PHE A 35 3.28 17.09 -22.51
N GLY A 36 1.95 17.12 -22.33
CA GLY A 36 1.11 18.20 -22.88
C GLY A 36 1.49 19.60 -22.40
N ILE A 37 2.08 19.70 -21.20
CA ILE A 37 2.54 20.98 -20.62
C ILE A 37 3.97 21.30 -21.03
N THR A 38 4.88 20.32 -21.00
CA THR A 38 6.33 20.53 -21.14
C THR A 38 6.84 20.30 -22.57
N GLY A 39 6.15 19.46 -23.35
CA GLY A 39 6.62 18.96 -24.64
C GLY A 39 7.80 17.98 -24.54
N ASP A 40 8.22 17.58 -23.33
CA ASP A 40 9.37 16.72 -23.07
C ASP A 40 8.93 15.41 -22.42
N ALA A 41 9.02 14.32 -23.19
CA ALA A 41 8.63 13.00 -22.73
C ALA A 41 9.57 12.44 -21.63
N LEU A 42 10.87 12.72 -21.72
CA LEU A 42 11.82 12.26 -20.71
C LEU A 42 11.54 12.92 -19.35
N LEU A 43 11.34 14.24 -19.36
CA LEU A 43 10.96 14.99 -18.17
C LEU A 43 9.62 14.50 -17.59
N ALA A 44 8.63 14.25 -18.45
CA ALA A 44 7.32 13.75 -18.03
C ALA A 44 7.41 12.41 -17.30
N PHE A 45 8.15 11.44 -17.83
CA PHE A 45 8.36 10.14 -17.17
C PHE A 45 9.25 10.25 -15.93
N ALA A 46 10.27 11.11 -15.94
CA ALA A 46 11.13 11.32 -14.78
C ALA A 46 10.34 11.90 -13.60
N VAL A 47 9.57 12.95 -13.83
CA VAL A 47 8.72 13.57 -12.80
C VAL A 47 7.67 12.58 -12.30
N SER A 48 7.01 11.84 -13.19
CA SER A 48 6.04 10.82 -12.84
C SER A 48 6.66 9.74 -11.93
N SER A 49 7.88 9.29 -12.23
CA SER A 49 8.59 8.28 -11.43
C SER A 49 8.97 8.79 -10.04
N VAL A 50 9.37 10.06 -9.93
CA VAL A 50 9.65 10.70 -8.63
C VAL A 50 8.36 10.82 -7.81
N LEU A 51 7.26 11.26 -8.42
CA LEU A 51 5.95 11.36 -7.76
C LEU A 51 5.45 9.99 -7.29
N PHE A 52 5.66 8.95 -8.10
CA PHE A 52 5.38 7.57 -7.70
C PHE A 52 6.15 7.19 -6.42
N GLY A 53 7.45 7.53 -6.37
CA GLY A 53 8.26 7.29 -5.16
C GLY A 53 7.77 8.10 -3.95
N LEU A 54 7.34 9.35 -4.14
CA LEU A 54 6.84 10.19 -3.05
C LEU A 54 5.54 9.66 -2.44
N LEU A 55 4.70 8.94 -3.17
CA LEU A 55 3.54 8.26 -2.58
C LEU A 55 3.95 7.18 -1.55
N HIS A 56 5.19 6.72 -1.62
CA HIS A 56 5.75 5.75 -0.68
C HIS A 56 6.48 6.40 0.52
N LEU A 57 6.16 7.67 0.82
CA LEU A 57 6.74 8.45 1.93
C LEU A 57 6.65 7.72 3.28
N TYR A 58 5.58 6.96 3.49
CA TYR A 58 5.36 6.14 4.69
C TYR A 58 6.43 5.04 4.90
N GLN A 59 7.21 4.71 3.88
CA GLN A 59 8.31 3.74 3.95
C GLN A 59 9.67 4.40 4.29
N GLY A 60 9.68 5.73 4.47
CA GLY A 60 10.90 6.49 4.74
C GLY A 60 11.78 6.73 3.50
N PRO A 61 12.95 7.39 3.66
CA PRO A 61 13.79 7.82 2.54
C PRO A 61 14.23 6.68 1.61
N THR A 62 14.58 5.53 2.18
CA THR A 62 14.98 4.34 1.41
C THR A 62 13.83 3.77 0.59
N GLY A 63 12.60 3.80 1.15
CA GLY A 63 11.40 3.38 0.45
C GLY A 63 11.07 4.31 -0.72
N ILE A 64 11.18 5.63 -0.53
CA ILE A 64 11.01 6.62 -1.61
C ILE A 64 12.01 6.36 -2.75
N ALA A 65 13.30 6.19 -2.41
CA ALA A 65 14.34 5.95 -3.42
C ALA A 65 14.09 4.64 -4.18
N ALA A 66 13.75 3.56 -3.47
CA ALA A 66 13.44 2.26 -4.07
C ALA A 66 12.19 2.32 -4.96
N ALA A 67 11.12 2.94 -4.50
CA ALA A 67 9.90 3.11 -5.29
C ALA A 67 10.12 4.02 -6.50
N SER A 68 10.89 5.11 -6.38
CA SER A 68 11.26 5.94 -7.53
C SER A 68 12.05 5.15 -8.58
N ALA A 69 13.02 4.33 -8.14
CA ALA A 69 13.80 3.48 -9.03
C ALA A 69 12.94 2.43 -9.73
N LEU A 70 11.99 1.80 -9.01
CA LEU A 70 10.97 0.92 -9.61
C LEU A 70 10.09 1.70 -10.60
N GLY A 71 9.74 2.93 -10.26
CA GLY A 71 9.00 3.84 -11.13
C GLY A 71 9.68 4.04 -12.47
N VAL A 72 10.99 4.30 -12.46
CA VAL A 72 11.81 4.39 -13.68
C VAL A 72 11.84 3.05 -14.42
N GLY A 73 12.03 1.93 -13.69
CA GLY A 73 12.05 0.59 -14.29
C GLY A 73 10.74 0.27 -15.02
N PHE A 74 9.59 0.57 -14.43
CA PHE A 74 8.28 0.37 -15.06
C PHE A 74 8.03 1.32 -16.23
N ALA A 75 8.51 2.57 -16.15
CA ALA A 75 8.45 3.51 -17.29
C ALA A 75 9.27 2.99 -18.47
N LEU A 76 10.49 2.50 -18.23
CA LEU A 76 11.33 1.88 -19.26
C LEU A 76 10.65 0.62 -19.84
N LEU A 77 10.11 -0.24 -18.99
CA LEU A 77 9.38 -1.44 -19.42
C LEU A 77 8.20 -1.08 -20.31
N TYR A 78 7.42 -0.05 -19.95
CA TYR A 78 6.33 0.47 -20.76
C TYR A 78 6.81 0.98 -22.13
N VAL A 79 7.82 1.86 -22.14
CA VAL A 79 8.32 2.49 -23.37
C VAL A 79 8.95 1.46 -24.31
N VAL A 80 9.77 0.54 -23.78
CA VAL A 80 10.47 -0.46 -24.60
C VAL A 80 9.51 -1.53 -25.13
N SER A 81 8.53 -1.95 -24.34
CA SER A 81 7.59 -2.99 -24.75
C SER A 81 6.42 -2.47 -25.59
N GLY A 82 6.10 -1.17 -25.50
CA GLY A 82 4.89 -0.59 -26.07
C GLY A 82 3.59 -1.09 -25.42
N SER A 83 3.68 -1.74 -24.25
CA SER A 83 2.54 -2.39 -23.60
C SER A 83 2.43 -2.00 -22.13
N ILE A 84 1.28 -1.43 -21.74
CA ILE A 84 0.97 -1.12 -20.34
C ILE A 84 0.74 -2.40 -19.51
N ALA A 85 0.36 -3.51 -20.14
CA ALA A 85 0.09 -4.76 -19.46
C ALA A 85 1.34 -5.34 -18.78
N LEU A 86 2.53 -5.13 -19.34
CA LEU A 86 3.76 -5.64 -18.74
C LEU A 86 4.14 -4.95 -17.42
N PRO A 87 4.19 -3.60 -17.32
CA PRO A 87 4.41 -2.97 -16.03
C PRO A 87 3.28 -3.27 -15.03
N ILE A 88 2.01 -3.35 -15.44
CA ILE A 88 0.91 -3.77 -14.56
C ILE A 88 1.18 -5.15 -13.96
N LEU A 89 1.56 -6.12 -14.80
CA LEU A 89 1.85 -7.48 -14.34
C LEU A 89 3.07 -7.51 -13.42
N ALA A 90 4.14 -6.81 -13.79
CA ALA A 90 5.37 -6.75 -12.99
C ALA A 90 5.12 -6.11 -11.61
N HIS A 91 4.37 -5.01 -11.57
CA HIS A 91 4.00 -4.33 -10.33
C HIS A 91 3.14 -5.25 -9.44
N ALA A 92 2.06 -5.80 -9.99
CA ALA A 92 1.18 -6.71 -9.26
C ALA A 92 1.95 -7.93 -8.68
N LEU A 93 2.93 -8.47 -9.41
CA LEU A 93 3.77 -9.58 -8.92
C LEU A 93 4.70 -9.16 -7.76
N ILE A 94 5.28 -7.96 -7.82
CA ILE A 94 6.11 -7.41 -6.73
C ILE A 94 5.26 -7.21 -5.47
N ASP A 95 4.08 -6.65 -5.62
CA ASP A 95 3.16 -6.44 -4.50
C ASP A 95 2.60 -7.76 -3.96
N LEU A 96 2.25 -8.69 -4.84
CA LEU A 96 1.80 -10.03 -4.45
C LEU A 96 2.88 -10.75 -3.63
N ARG A 97 4.15 -10.67 -4.06
CA ARG A 97 5.27 -11.20 -3.28
C ARG A 97 5.30 -10.58 -1.88
N SER A 98 5.15 -9.27 -1.77
CA SER A 98 5.29 -8.52 -0.52
C SER A 98 4.08 -8.69 0.40
N LEU A 99 2.86 -8.70 -0.15
CA LEU A 99 1.60 -8.68 0.61
C LEU A 99 1.02 -10.07 0.86
N VAL A 100 1.41 -11.08 0.07
CA VAL A 100 0.87 -12.44 0.18
C VAL A 100 1.97 -13.47 0.42
N VAL A 101 2.97 -13.55 -0.47
CA VAL A 101 3.97 -14.63 -0.41
C VAL A 101 4.83 -14.52 0.85
N ILE A 102 5.40 -13.34 1.13
CA ILE A 102 6.25 -13.14 2.31
C ILE A 102 5.48 -13.42 3.61
N PRO A 103 4.28 -12.86 3.86
CA PRO A 103 3.48 -13.20 5.03
C PRO A 103 3.16 -14.70 5.16
N VAL A 104 2.86 -15.39 4.07
CA VAL A 104 2.57 -16.83 4.10
C VAL A 104 3.80 -17.64 4.46
N VAL A 105 4.97 -17.33 3.85
CA VAL A 105 6.22 -18.05 4.08
C VAL A 105 6.77 -17.80 5.48
N LEU A 106 6.68 -16.57 5.97
CA LEU A 106 7.11 -16.19 7.31
C LEU A 106 6.03 -16.45 8.38
N GLY A 107 5.24 -17.49 8.24
CA GLY A 107 4.07 -17.82 9.06
C GLY A 107 4.23 -17.72 10.59
N SER A 108 5.46 -17.64 11.12
CA SER A 108 5.77 -17.31 12.52
C SER A 108 5.40 -15.85 12.89
N ALA A 109 5.17 -14.98 11.92
CA ALA A 109 4.73 -13.59 12.11
C ALA A 109 3.21 -13.45 12.27
N TRP A 110 2.45 -14.54 12.10
CA TRP A 110 1.00 -14.55 12.27
C TRP A 110 0.63 -14.47 13.76
N LYS A 111 0.47 -13.24 14.25
CA LYS A 111 -0.05 -13.05 15.62
C LYS A 111 -1.55 -13.26 15.60
N PRO A 112 -2.10 -14.06 16.55
CA PRO A 112 -3.54 -14.09 16.77
C PRO A 112 -4.03 -12.64 17.02
N ARG A 113 -5.21 -12.32 16.49
CA ARG A 113 -5.83 -11.03 16.82
C ARG A 113 -6.03 -10.99 18.35
N PRO A 114 -5.59 -9.92 19.04
CA PRO A 114 -5.87 -9.79 20.47
C PRO A 114 -7.37 -9.98 20.71
N THR A 115 -7.73 -10.89 21.58
CA THR A 115 -9.12 -11.03 22.01
C THR A 115 -9.51 -9.69 22.65
N PRO A 116 -10.62 -9.07 22.24
CA PRO A 116 -11.10 -7.88 22.91
C PRO A 116 -11.18 -8.17 24.42
N ALA A 117 -10.67 -7.27 25.24
CA ALA A 117 -10.81 -7.40 26.67
C ALA A 117 -12.31 -7.58 27.03
N PRO A 118 -12.64 -8.46 27.98
CA PRO A 118 -14.01 -8.57 28.42
C PRO A 118 -14.54 -7.19 28.79
N VAL A 119 -15.67 -6.80 28.20
CA VAL A 119 -16.35 -5.56 28.57
C VAL A 119 -16.84 -5.79 29.98
N THR A 120 -16.14 -5.24 30.97
CA THR A 120 -16.66 -5.20 32.33
C THR A 120 -17.91 -4.32 32.32
N PRO A 121 -19.07 -4.86 32.68
CA PRO A 121 -20.25 -4.01 32.81
C PRO A 121 -19.95 -2.87 33.80
N PRO A 122 -20.50 -1.68 33.59
CA PRO A 122 -20.31 -0.57 34.51
C PRO A 122 -20.68 -1.05 35.93
N THR A 123 -19.75 -0.85 36.85
CA THR A 123 -20.01 -1.13 38.28
C THR A 123 -21.23 -0.34 38.67
N SER A 124 -22.23 -1.04 39.23
CA SER A 124 -23.42 -0.38 39.78
C SER A 124 -22.97 0.73 40.73
N PRO A 125 -23.59 1.91 40.68
CA PRO A 125 -23.25 2.98 41.60
C PRO A 125 -23.37 2.48 43.05
N GLU A 126 -22.35 2.78 43.83
CA GLU A 126 -22.31 2.44 45.23
C GLU A 126 -23.53 3.03 45.93
N PRO A 127 -24.26 2.24 46.76
CA PRO A 127 -25.43 2.77 47.45
C PRO A 127 -25.02 3.94 48.36
N PRO A 128 -25.85 4.97 48.48
CA PRO A 128 -25.57 6.12 49.35
C PRO A 128 -25.32 5.68 50.81
N PRO A 129 -24.40 6.35 51.50
CA PRO A 129 -24.14 6.03 52.91
C PRO A 129 -25.38 6.14 53.75
N ALA A 130 -25.55 5.22 54.68
CA ALA A 130 -26.68 5.21 55.60
C ALA A 130 -26.74 6.52 56.43
N PRO A 131 -27.90 7.08 56.65
CA PRO A 131 -28.05 8.29 57.52
C PRO A 131 -27.45 8.04 58.87
N ALA A 132 -26.70 9.02 59.38
CA ALA A 132 -26.19 8.98 60.77
C ALA A 132 -27.36 8.93 61.75
N SER A 133 -27.35 7.94 62.63
CA SER A 133 -28.31 7.86 63.73
C SER A 133 -27.97 8.95 64.74
N GLU A 134 -28.91 9.89 64.97
CA GLU A 134 -28.92 10.80 66.12
C GLU A 134 -29.23 10.08 67.42
#